data_94e4b0e14b4f334ed6e14e2fe1bbe5fb
#
_entry.id   94e4b0e14b4f334ed6e14e2fe1bbe5fb
#
_cell.length_a   1.000
_cell.length_b   1.000
_cell.length_c   1.000
_cell.angle_alpha   90.00
_cell.angle_beta   90.00
_cell.angle_gamma   90.00
#
_symmetry.space_group_name_H-M   'P 1'
#
loop_
_entity.id
_entity.type
_entity.pdbx_description
1 polymer ?
#
loop_
_entity_poly.entity_id
_entity_poly.type
_entity_poly.pdbx_seq_one_letter_code
_entity_poly.pdbx_strand_id
1 'polypeptide(L)'
;ESEYSLLTHDVEKEILPLTKELGVTLVPFSPLGRGLVTNTINVNALEEHDFRKHLPRYNGKYWENNQKLTIEIAEIAESKGITPAQLALAWILAQSENIIPIPGTKRIKYLEENAKAVDVNLSMEDVSNIQLLLKKYPNIGNRYNEYDFQFVNK
;
A
#
# COMPACT_ATOMS: atom_id res chain seq x y z
N GLU A 1 3.19 -15.79 0.80
CA GLU A 1 2.51 -14.47 0.78
C GLU A 1 2.86 -13.65 2.02
N SER A 2 2.97 -12.32 1.87
CA SER A 2 3.17 -11.39 2.98
C SER A 2 2.50 -10.06 2.65
N GLU A 3 2.05 -9.29 3.68
CA GLU A 3 1.56 -7.93 3.44
C GLU A 3 2.72 -7.03 3.02
N TYR A 4 2.59 -6.38 1.88
CA TYR A 4 3.55 -5.39 1.42
C TYR A 4 2.85 -4.28 0.62
N SER A 5 3.09 -3.05 1.01
CA SER A 5 2.46 -1.86 0.43
C SER A 5 3.26 -0.61 0.81
N LEU A 6 2.89 0.55 0.30
CA LEU A 6 3.41 1.85 0.76
C LEU A 6 3.28 2.08 2.29
N LEU A 7 2.44 1.30 2.96
CA LEU A 7 2.13 1.46 4.39
C LEU A 7 2.69 0.33 5.26
N THR A 8 3.24 -0.73 4.68
CA THR A 8 3.75 -1.91 5.40
C THR A 8 5.01 -2.40 4.71
N HIS A 9 6.14 -2.31 5.39
CA HIS A 9 7.48 -2.54 4.86
C HIS A 9 8.23 -3.69 5.56
N ASP A 10 7.55 -4.49 6.39
CA ASP A 10 8.17 -5.51 7.24
C ASP A 10 9.01 -6.52 6.44
N VAL A 11 8.60 -6.83 5.21
CA VAL A 11 9.28 -7.80 4.33
C VAL A 11 10.64 -7.33 3.83
N GLU A 12 10.92 -6.02 3.85
CA GLU A 12 12.13 -5.45 3.25
C GLU A 12 13.41 -5.87 3.97
N LYS A 13 13.32 -6.17 5.28
CA LYS A 13 14.51 -6.48 6.10
C LYS A 13 15.09 -7.86 5.80
N GLU A 14 14.23 -8.86 5.64
CA GLU A 14 14.65 -10.28 5.56
C GLU A 14 14.00 -11.00 4.38
N ILE A 15 12.66 -10.93 4.25
CA ILE A 15 11.91 -11.77 3.29
C ILE A 15 12.23 -11.35 1.85
N LEU A 16 12.17 -10.06 1.55
CA LEU A 16 12.41 -9.57 0.19
C LEU A 16 13.85 -9.86 -0.30
N PRO A 17 14.92 -9.62 0.48
CA PRO A 17 16.27 -10.06 0.13
C PRO A 17 16.40 -11.57 -0.06
N LEU A 18 15.82 -12.36 0.86
CA LEU A 18 15.86 -13.82 0.79
C LEU A 18 15.14 -14.36 -0.44
N THR A 19 13.98 -13.81 -0.81
CA THR A 19 13.28 -14.22 -2.02
C THR A 19 14.09 -13.94 -3.29
N LYS A 20 14.84 -12.83 -3.32
CA LYS A 20 15.76 -12.53 -4.42
C LYS A 20 16.91 -13.54 -4.50
N GLU A 21 17.53 -13.86 -3.37
CA GLU A 21 18.63 -14.82 -3.29
C GLU A 21 18.21 -16.22 -3.76
N LEU A 22 17.01 -16.65 -3.34
CA LEU A 22 16.50 -18.00 -3.64
C LEU A 22 15.76 -18.10 -4.99
N GLY A 23 15.59 -17.00 -5.74
CA GLY A 23 14.81 -16.98 -6.97
C GLY A 23 13.32 -17.28 -6.74
N VAL A 24 12.79 -16.98 -5.55
CA VAL A 24 11.39 -17.21 -5.16
C VAL A 24 10.58 -15.94 -5.37
N THR A 25 9.36 -16.07 -5.89
CA THR A 25 8.45 -14.94 -6.08
C THR A 25 7.76 -14.57 -4.77
N LEU A 26 7.88 -13.30 -4.38
CA LEU A 26 7.06 -12.72 -3.32
C LEU A 26 5.67 -12.35 -3.87
N VAL A 27 4.62 -12.74 -3.15
CA VAL A 27 3.23 -12.40 -3.48
C VAL A 27 2.66 -11.45 -2.42
N PRO A 28 2.71 -10.12 -2.62
CA PRO A 28 2.15 -9.14 -1.71
C PRO A 28 0.63 -9.16 -1.66
N PHE A 29 0.06 -9.44 -0.50
CA PHE A 29 -1.36 -9.18 -0.26
C PHE A 29 -1.59 -7.77 0.32
N SER A 30 -2.82 -7.26 0.22
CA SER A 30 -3.19 -5.88 0.61
C SER A 30 -2.28 -4.78 0.03
N PRO A 31 -1.86 -4.85 -1.25
CA PRO A 31 -0.90 -3.91 -1.83
C PRO A 31 -1.40 -2.47 -1.86
N LEU A 32 -2.72 -2.26 -1.79
CA LEU A 32 -3.36 -0.94 -1.71
C LEU A 32 -3.71 -0.53 -0.26
N GLY A 33 -3.17 -1.21 0.76
CA GLY A 33 -3.43 -0.91 2.16
C GLY A 33 -4.91 -0.94 2.50
N ARG A 34 -5.65 -1.93 1.97
CA ARG A 34 -7.12 -2.06 2.07
C ARG A 34 -7.89 -0.85 1.53
N GLY A 35 -7.33 -0.21 0.50
CA GLY A 35 -7.88 0.96 -0.16
C GLY A 35 -7.41 2.30 0.42
N LEU A 36 -6.64 2.31 1.50
CA LEU A 36 -6.19 3.56 2.13
C LEU A 36 -5.38 4.45 1.17
N VAL A 37 -4.45 3.87 0.43
CA VAL A 37 -3.59 4.63 -0.50
C VAL A 37 -4.32 5.18 -1.73
N THR A 38 -5.56 4.76 -1.99
CA THR A 38 -6.32 5.23 -3.16
C THR A 38 -6.91 6.63 -2.98
N ASN A 39 -6.83 7.20 -1.79
CA ASN A 39 -7.44 8.49 -1.41
C ASN A 39 -8.96 8.59 -1.67
N THR A 40 -9.67 7.44 -1.69
CA THR A 40 -11.12 7.38 -1.93
C THR A 40 -11.93 6.97 -0.70
N ILE A 41 -11.25 6.65 0.41
CA ILE A 41 -11.91 6.19 1.63
C ILE A 41 -12.52 7.37 2.38
N ASN A 42 -13.83 7.27 2.63
CA ASN A 42 -14.52 8.10 3.61
C ASN A 42 -14.88 7.21 4.81
N VAL A 43 -14.18 7.36 5.92
CA VAL A 43 -14.38 6.55 7.12
C VAL A 43 -15.77 6.68 7.71
N ASN A 44 -16.41 7.86 7.53
CA ASN A 44 -17.76 8.11 8.02
C ASN A 44 -18.84 7.43 7.16
N ALA A 45 -18.50 7.01 5.94
CA ALA A 45 -19.38 6.32 5.01
C ALA A 45 -19.15 4.80 4.98
N LEU A 46 -18.23 4.27 5.80
CA LEU A 46 -18.03 2.83 5.93
C LEU A 46 -19.25 2.17 6.56
N GLU A 47 -19.67 1.02 6.04
CA GLU A 47 -20.77 0.22 6.61
C GLU A 47 -20.47 -0.18 8.05
N GLU A 48 -21.53 -0.43 8.84
CA GLU A 48 -21.41 -0.72 10.29
C GLU A 48 -20.46 -1.89 10.57
N HIS A 49 -20.53 -2.92 9.75
CA HIS A 49 -19.72 -4.14 9.88
C HIS A 49 -18.41 -4.10 9.07
N ASP A 50 -18.03 -2.95 8.51
CA ASP A 50 -16.75 -2.83 7.80
C ASP A 50 -15.60 -2.94 8.81
N PHE A 51 -14.81 -4.01 8.69
CA PHE A 51 -13.74 -4.31 9.63
C PHE A 51 -12.67 -3.20 9.71
N ARG A 52 -12.56 -2.36 8.67
CA ARG A 52 -11.62 -1.21 8.65
C ARG A 52 -11.91 -0.21 9.76
N LYS A 53 -13.16 -0.11 10.23
CA LYS A 53 -13.53 0.72 11.38
C LYS A 53 -12.77 0.35 12.66
N HIS A 54 -12.33 -0.90 12.77
CA HIS A 54 -11.63 -1.42 13.94
C HIS A 54 -10.09 -1.40 13.78
N LEU A 55 -9.60 -0.94 12.63
CA LEU A 55 -8.16 -0.88 12.38
C LEU A 55 -7.57 0.47 12.80
N PRO A 56 -6.41 0.49 13.48
CA PRO A 56 -5.78 1.73 13.94
C PRO A 56 -5.60 2.76 12.82
N ARG A 57 -5.22 2.33 11.61
CA ARG A 57 -4.97 3.19 10.45
C ARG A 57 -6.14 4.08 10.03
N TYR A 58 -7.37 3.73 10.43
CA TYR A 58 -8.61 4.43 10.06
C TYR A 58 -9.19 5.23 11.22
N ASN A 59 -8.47 5.37 12.35
CA ASN A 59 -8.99 5.97 13.57
C ASN A 59 -8.06 7.04 14.15
N GLY A 60 -8.67 8.09 14.73
CA GLY A 60 -8.01 9.13 15.52
C GLY A 60 -6.78 9.73 14.84
N LYS A 61 -5.71 9.92 15.60
CA LYS A 61 -4.46 10.53 15.13
C LYS A 61 -3.80 9.81 13.94
N TYR A 62 -3.99 8.50 13.83
CA TYR A 62 -3.47 7.74 12.70
C TYR A 62 -4.25 8.07 11.42
N TRP A 63 -5.58 8.18 11.51
CA TRP A 63 -6.39 8.59 10.38
C TRP A 63 -6.03 10.00 9.89
N GLU A 64 -5.88 10.96 10.79
CA GLU A 64 -5.49 12.33 10.45
C GLU A 64 -4.13 12.39 9.73
N ASN A 65 -3.14 11.62 10.21
CA ASN A 65 -1.84 11.47 9.55
C ASN A 65 -2.00 10.85 8.15
N ASN A 66 -2.78 9.77 8.06
CA ASN A 66 -2.95 9.01 6.82
C ASN A 66 -3.74 9.77 5.77
N GLN A 67 -4.72 10.59 6.14
CA GLN A 67 -5.41 11.47 5.20
C GLN A 67 -4.43 12.43 4.51
N LYS A 68 -3.54 13.06 5.28
CA LYS A 68 -2.53 13.96 4.71
C LYS A 68 -1.58 13.22 3.78
N LEU A 69 -1.11 12.05 4.19
CA LEU A 69 -0.25 11.18 3.37
C LEU A 69 -0.94 10.79 2.05
N THR A 70 -2.19 10.36 2.10
CA THR A 70 -2.89 9.89 0.89
C THR A 70 -3.23 11.03 -0.08
N ILE A 71 -3.40 12.26 0.40
CA ILE A 71 -3.53 13.44 -0.45
C ILE A 71 -2.23 13.68 -1.22
N GLU A 72 -1.07 13.69 -0.56
CA GLU A 72 0.22 13.88 -1.24
C GLU A 72 0.57 12.70 -2.18
N ILE A 73 0.18 11.47 -1.85
CA ILE A 73 0.28 10.32 -2.78
C ILE A 73 -0.56 10.58 -4.04
N ALA A 74 -1.78 11.10 -3.87
CA ALA A 74 -2.64 11.42 -5.00
C ALA A 74 -2.07 12.55 -5.87
N GLU A 75 -1.48 13.59 -5.29
CA GLU A 75 -0.81 14.68 -6.01
C GLU A 75 0.38 14.17 -6.85
N ILE A 76 1.19 13.26 -6.29
CA ILE A 76 2.28 12.62 -7.04
C ILE A 76 1.72 11.80 -8.22
N ALA A 77 0.68 11.01 -7.98
CA ALA A 77 0.06 10.22 -9.04
C ALA A 77 -0.52 11.11 -10.16
N GLU A 78 -1.23 12.17 -9.78
CA GLU A 78 -1.81 13.15 -10.73
C GLU A 78 -0.72 13.81 -11.58
N SER A 79 0.40 14.22 -10.98
CA SER A 79 1.53 14.82 -11.70
C SER A 79 2.12 13.90 -12.78
N LYS A 80 1.92 12.58 -12.65
CA LYS A 80 2.34 11.55 -13.59
C LYS A 80 1.22 11.09 -14.54
N GLY A 81 0.01 11.62 -14.41
CA GLY A 81 -1.14 11.23 -15.21
C GLY A 81 -1.64 9.81 -14.91
N ILE A 82 -1.42 9.30 -13.70
CA ILE A 82 -1.83 7.97 -13.23
C ILE A 82 -2.70 8.06 -11.98
N THR A 83 -3.31 6.95 -11.58
CA THR A 83 -4.08 6.92 -10.33
C THR A 83 -3.20 6.58 -9.12
N PRO A 84 -3.62 6.93 -7.89
CA PRO A 84 -2.91 6.53 -6.67
C PRO A 84 -2.76 5.01 -6.52
N ALA A 85 -3.75 4.24 -6.99
CA ALA A 85 -3.67 2.77 -7.01
C ALA A 85 -2.56 2.28 -7.95
N GLN A 86 -2.46 2.86 -9.14
CA GLN A 86 -1.38 2.55 -10.09
C GLN A 86 -0.01 2.95 -9.55
N LEU A 87 0.11 4.12 -8.91
CA LEU A 87 1.35 4.55 -8.28
C LEU A 87 1.80 3.56 -7.19
N ALA A 88 0.88 3.14 -6.31
CA ALA A 88 1.17 2.21 -5.23
C ALA A 88 1.60 0.82 -5.74
N LEU A 89 0.93 0.31 -6.77
CA LEU A 89 1.29 -0.98 -7.39
C LEU A 89 2.62 -0.89 -8.15
N ALA A 90 2.84 0.17 -8.92
CA ALA A 90 4.10 0.39 -9.62
C ALA A 90 5.28 0.52 -8.65
N TRP A 91 5.07 1.18 -7.51
CA TRP A 91 6.09 1.27 -6.47
C TRP A 91 6.47 -0.12 -5.92
N ILE A 92 5.50 -1.00 -5.68
CA ILE A 92 5.77 -2.39 -5.26
C ILE A 92 6.55 -3.14 -6.35
N LEU A 93 6.11 -3.05 -7.60
CA LEU A 93 6.76 -3.70 -8.73
C LEU A 93 8.22 -3.23 -8.92
N ALA A 94 8.51 -1.96 -8.62
CA ALA A 94 9.86 -1.41 -8.68
C ALA A 94 10.82 -1.96 -7.60
N GLN A 95 10.33 -2.66 -6.57
CA GLN A 95 11.19 -3.17 -5.49
C GLN A 95 11.91 -4.47 -5.88
N SER A 96 11.35 -5.26 -6.78
CA SER A 96 11.96 -6.53 -7.20
C SER A 96 11.34 -7.04 -8.50
N GLU A 97 12.15 -7.72 -9.33
CA GLU A 97 11.65 -8.46 -10.50
C GLU A 97 10.84 -9.71 -10.08
N ASN A 98 11.09 -10.26 -8.89
CA ASN A 98 10.41 -11.43 -8.35
C ASN A 98 9.28 -11.04 -7.39
N ILE A 99 8.36 -10.15 -7.83
CA ILE A 99 7.25 -9.70 -7.01
C ILE A 99 5.96 -9.60 -7.83
N ILE A 100 4.86 -10.17 -7.30
CA ILE A 100 3.56 -10.16 -7.97
C ILE A 100 2.48 -9.73 -6.95
N PRO A 101 2.10 -8.44 -6.91
CA PRO A 101 1.04 -7.98 -6.01
C PRO A 101 -0.33 -8.51 -6.42
N ILE A 102 -1.18 -8.81 -5.43
CA ILE A 102 -2.54 -9.30 -5.63
C ILE A 102 -3.59 -8.30 -5.14
N PRO A 103 -3.85 -7.19 -5.88
CA PRO A 103 -4.84 -6.20 -5.50
C PRO A 103 -6.27 -6.76 -5.62
N GLY A 104 -7.02 -6.75 -4.51
CA GLY A 104 -8.42 -7.15 -4.49
C GLY A 104 -9.31 -6.11 -5.17
N THR A 105 -10.24 -6.57 -6.04
CA THR A 105 -11.23 -5.70 -6.67
C THR A 105 -12.54 -6.45 -6.93
N LYS A 106 -13.66 -5.70 -6.96
CA LYS A 106 -15.00 -6.21 -7.30
C LYS A 106 -15.56 -5.63 -8.62
N ARG A 107 -14.82 -4.70 -9.25
CA ARG A 107 -15.29 -3.98 -10.45
C ARG A 107 -14.28 -4.10 -11.58
N ILE A 108 -14.76 -4.36 -12.78
CA ILE A 108 -13.94 -4.46 -14.00
C ILE A 108 -13.06 -3.21 -14.18
N LYS A 109 -13.63 -2.02 -14.00
CA LYS A 109 -12.90 -0.75 -14.09
C LYS A 109 -11.63 -0.76 -13.22
N TYR A 110 -11.73 -1.21 -11.97
CA TYR A 110 -10.58 -1.25 -11.06
C TYR A 110 -9.62 -2.39 -11.37
N LEU A 111 -10.11 -3.50 -11.94
CA LEU A 111 -9.24 -4.57 -12.43
C LEU A 111 -8.36 -4.06 -13.57
N GLU A 112 -8.95 -3.38 -14.55
CA GLU A 112 -8.23 -2.79 -15.68
C GLU A 112 -7.26 -1.68 -15.23
N GLU A 113 -7.67 -0.84 -14.28
CA GLU A 113 -6.84 0.19 -13.67
C GLU A 113 -5.61 -0.42 -12.98
N ASN A 114 -5.82 -1.43 -12.13
CA ASN A 114 -4.74 -2.11 -11.42
C ASN A 114 -3.79 -2.82 -12.40
N ALA A 115 -4.32 -3.48 -13.44
CA ALA A 115 -3.51 -4.17 -14.44
C ALA A 115 -2.56 -3.23 -15.19
N LYS A 116 -3.00 -2.00 -15.48
CA LYS A 116 -2.18 -0.97 -16.15
C LYS A 116 -1.02 -0.46 -15.31
N ALA A 117 -0.94 -0.80 -14.02
CA ALA A 117 0.19 -0.44 -13.18
C ALA A 117 1.52 -1.03 -13.67
N VAL A 118 1.49 -2.12 -14.44
CA VAL A 118 2.70 -2.74 -15.04
C VAL A 118 3.34 -1.85 -16.11
N ASP A 119 2.57 -0.94 -16.70
CA ASP A 119 3.05 -0.01 -17.73
C ASP A 119 3.63 1.27 -17.12
N VAL A 120 3.53 1.45 -15.81
CA VAL A 120 4.02 2.63 -15.09
C VAL A 120 5.50 2.45 -14.72
N ASN A 121 6.36 3.21 -15.36
CA ASN A 121 7.78 3.23 -15.05
C ASN A 121 8.08 4.34 -14.04
N LEU A 122 8.52 3.96 -12.84
CA LEU A 122 9.01 4.87 -11.82
C LEU A 122 10.54 4.96 -11.91
N SER A 123 11.07 6.17 -11.99
CA SER A 123 12.50 6.41 -11.89
C SER A 123 12.99 6.16 -10.45
N MET A 124 14.30 6.02 -10.27
CA MET A 124 14.92 5.95 -8.93
C MET A 124 14.61 7.19 -8.09
N GLU A 125 14.52 8.36 -8.73
CA GLU A 125 14.15 9.62 -8.10
C GLU A 125 12.70 9.57 -7.61
N ASP A 126 11.77 9.04 -8.42
CA ASP A 126 10.36 8.86 -8.01
C ASP A 126 10.25 7.96 -6.78
N VAL A 127 10.93 6.82 -6.80
CA VAL A 127 10.95 5.88 -5.65
C VAL A 127 11.51 6.56 -4.41
N SER A 128 12.61 7.33 -4.55
CA SER A 128 13.21 8.07 -3.46
C SER A 128 12.28 9.14 -2.90
N ASN A 129 11.60 9.89 -3.75
CA ASN A 129 10.64 10.93 -3.35
C ASN A 129 9.44 10.33 -2.60
N ILE A 130 8.94 9.19 -3.05
CA ILE A 130 7.88 8.46 -2.34
C ILE A 130 8.39 8.01 -0.96
N GLN A 131 9.60 7.49 -0.85
CA GLN A 131 10.18 7.11 0.45
C GLN A 131 10.34 8.30 1.41
N LEU A 132 10.72 9.47 0.89
CA LEU A 132 10.80 10.70 1.69
C LEU A 132 9.42 11.14 2.17
N LEU A 133 8.41 11.04 1.31
CA LEU A 133 7.02 11.32 1.67
C LEU A 133 6.54 10.40 2.81
N LEU A 134 6.81 9.10 2.72
CA LEU A 134 6.43 8.14 3.77
C LEU A 134 7.09 8.49 5.13
N LYS A 135 8.33 8.93 5.11
CA LYS A 135 9.05 9.38 6.32
C LYS A 135 8.47 10.67 6.91
N LYS A 136 7.87 11.55 6.10
CA LYS A 136 7.19 12.77 6.57
C LYS A 136 5.94 12.45 7.41
N TYR A 137 5.31 11.30 7.16
CA TYR A 137 4.08 10.85 7.81
C TYR A 137 4.27 9.52 8.58
N PRO A 138 5.07 9.50 9.67
CA PRO A 138 5.48 8.25 10.32
C PRO A 138 4.36 7.58 11.14
N ASN A 139 3.29 8.31 11.49
CA ASN A 139 2.22 7.84 12.37
C ASN A 139 1.11 7.10 11.61
N ILE A 140 1.48 6.08 10.84
CA ILE A 140 0.54 5.32 10.00
C ILE A 140 -0.40 4.44 10.85
N GLY A 141 0.06 3.97 12.00
CA GLY A 141 -0.66 2.99 12.83
C GLY A 141 -0.46 1.54 12.39
N ASN A 142 -0.72 0.63 13.30
CA ASN A 142 -0.62 -0.80 13.03
C ASN A 142 -1.68 -1.25 11.99
N ARG A 143 -1.32 -2.27 11.19
CA ARG A 143 -2.19 -2.85 10.15
C ARG A 143 -3.37 -3.65 10.71
N TYR A 144 -3.27 -4.09 11.97
CA TYR A 144 -4.30 -4.80 12.71
C TYR A 144 -4.50 -4.15 14.09
N ASN A 145 -5.64 -4.44 14.72
CA ASN A 145 -5.87 -4.13 16.14
C ASN A 145 -4.96 -4.98 17.03
N GLU A 146 -4.91 -4.69 18.33
CA GLU A 146 -4.00 -5.38 19.27
C GLU A 146 -4.25 -6.88 19.35
N TYR A 147 -5.51 -7.32 19.28
CA TYR A 147 -5.86 -8.74 19.31
C TYR A 147 -5.36 -9.47 18.08
N ASP A 148 -5.61 -8.96 16.88
CA ASP A 148 -5.20 -9.60 15.64
C ASP A 148 -3.68 -9.48 15.40
N PHE A 149 -3.06 -8.40 15.91
CA PHE A 149 -1.63 -8.16 15.74
C PHE A 149 -0.76 -9.20 16.45
N GLN A 150 -1.26 -9.84 17.52
CA GLN A 150 -0.54 -10.92 18.21
C GLN A 150 -0.30 -12.17 17.34
N PHE A 151 -1.00 -12.32 16.22
CA PHE A 151 -0.83 -13.43 15.28
C PHE A 151 0.10 -13.09 14.10
N VAL A 152 0.60 -11.86 14.02
CA VAL A 152 1.52 -11.42 12.97
C VAL A 152 2.94 -11.86 13.31
N ASN A 153 3.65 -12.42 12.33
CA ASN A 153 5.06 -12.83 12.45
C ASN A 153 5.32 -13.91 13.53
N LYS A 154 4.44 -14.91 13.61
CA LYS A 154 4.67 -16.11 14.41
C LYS A 154 5.13 -17.28 13.57
#